data_85f4644faa2432ae8e28a10cb76376c2
#
_entry.id   85f4644faa2432ae8e28a10cb76376c2
#
_cell.length_a   1.000
_cell.length_b   1.000
_cell.length_c   1.000
_cell.angle_alpha   90.00
_cell.angle_beta   90.00
_cell.angle_gamma   90.00
#
_symmetry.space_group_name_H-M   'P 1'
#
loop_
_entity.id
_entity.type
_entity.pdbx_description
1 polymer ?
#
loop_
_entity_poly.entity_id
_entity_poly.type
_entity_poly.pdbx_seq_one_letter_code
_entity_poly.pdbx_strand_id
1 'polypeptide(L)'
;MRFIDNFTAPAKLATEQMQKMSESAIKNGKNITKAGDAISKVGKGLTAAITMPLAGVAVASVQNFGSVDKQLRLVQATMGSTNEEASKLSDALKTAAANSVYSMQDAADATLNFARQGFNAAQAADMITPALNLAAGTGSNLSDVTSTLGNTLKAFGADSSQATHYADMFAKAQAQANTNIQGLSDMMRVAGSTAKTVGWSFSDLGVLTGAFGDAGIAASDGATALNTGLMRLASPSRQAEASLKRLGISAFDANGNLRSMPDLISRLQQGFSGLSQEEQLAAAAAIFGKNQASKWMALINGPGAETLQGLKDNIDNVNGTAQEMSDALLSGVGGSIEKLKSTKL
;
A
#
# COMPACT_ATOMS: atom_id res chain seq x y z
N MET A 1 -54.52 32.14 21.05
CA MET A 1 -53.43 32.43 21.99
C MET A 1 -52.94 31.19 22.73
N ARG A 2 -52.76 30.03 22.03
CA ARG A 2 -52.31 28.76 22.60
C ARG A 2 -51.13 28.09 21.85
N PHE A 3 -50.55 28.81 20.86
CA PHE A 3 -49.45 28.27 20.05
C PHE A 3 -48.04 28.66 20.54
N ILE A 4 -47.93 29.60 21.48
CA ILE A 4 -46.65 30.12 21.99
C ILE A 4 -46.12 29.29 23.16
N ASP A 5 -46.99 28.67 23.96
CA ASP A 5 -46.58 27.90 25.14
C ASP A 5 -45.92 26.52 24.82
N ASN A 6 -46.17 25.96 23.66
CA ASN A 6 -45.59 24.67 23.30
C ASN A 6 -44.15 24.74 22.80
N PHE A 7 -43.62 25.95 22.53
CA PHE A 7 -42.25 26.17 22.10
C PHE A 7 -41.34 26.72 23.20
N THR A 8 -41.90 27.48 24.13
CA THR A 8 -41.13 28.14 25.20
C THR A 8 -40.82 27.21 26.36
N ALA A 9 -41.66 26.20 26.66
CA ALA A 9 -41.41 25.26 27.73
C ALA A 9 -40.28 24.26 27.42
N PRO A 10 -40.20 23.64 26.22
CA PRO A 10 -39.05 22.83 25.84
C PRO A 10 -37.75 23.62 25.68
N ALA A 11 -37.81 24.88 25.22
CA ALA A 11 -36.64 25.73 25.11
C ALA A 11 -36.08 26.15 26.48
N LYS A 12 -36.93 26.42 27.48
CA LYS A 12 -36.51 26.66 28.85
C LYS A 12 -35.89 25.44 29.49
N LEU A 13 -36.47 24.25 29.33
CA LEU A 13 -35.91 23.00 29.83
C LEU A 13 -34.55 22.68 29.19
N ALA A 14 -34.38 22.93 27.89
CA ALA A 14 -33.11 22.77 27.20
C ALA A 14 -32.06 23.76 27.72
N THR A 15 -32.46 25.01 27.99
CA THR A 15 -31.54 26.03 28.55
C THR A 15 -31.15 25.72 30.00
N GLU A 16 -32.06 25.22 30.81
CA GLU A 16 -31.75 24.78 32.19
C GLU A 16 -30.88 23.52 32.25
N GLN A 17 -31.08 22.60 31.31
CA GLN A 17 -30.20 21.40 31.19
C GLN A 17 -28.79 21.79 30.68
N MET A 18 -28.70 22.72 29.73
CA MET A 18 -27.42 23.27 29.28
C MET A 18 -26.70 24.05 30.37
N GLN A 19 -27.41 24.78 31.22
CA GLN A 19 -26.82 25.47 32.37
C GLN A 19 -26.28 24.47 33.42
N LYS A 20 -27.02 23.42 33.77
CA LYS A 20 -26.58 22.35 34.68
C LYS A 20 -25.42 21.55 34.14
N MET A 21 -25.37 21.31 32.80
CA MET A 21 -24.23 20.71 32.13
C MET A 21 -23.00 21.62 32.15
N SER A 22 -23.18 22.94 31.95
CA SER A 22 -22.10 23.93 32.01
C SER A 22 -21.53 24.03 33.44
N GLU A 23 -22.38 24.05 34.48
CA GLU A 23 -21.94 24.05 35.88
C GLU A 23 -21.23 22.75 36.27
N SER A 24 -21.68 21.60 35.76
CA SER A 24 -21.02 20.32 35.96
C SER A 24 -19.67 20.24 35.21
N ALA A 25 -19.59 20.81 34.01
CA ALA A 25 -18.37 20.92 33.24
C ALA A 25 -17.34 21.86 33.92
N ILE A 26 -17.80 22.98 34.49
CA ILE A 26 -16.93 23.91 35.24
C ILE A 26 -16.47 23.27 36.54
N LYS A 27 -17.31 22.49 37.23
CA LYS A 27 -16.98 21.79 38.47
C LYS A 27 -16.00 20.62 38.22
N ASN A 28 -16.12 19.95 37.10
CA ASN A 28 -15.19 18.92 36.64
C ASN A 28 -13.97 19.49 35.93
N GLY A 29 -14.04 20.73 35.41
CA GLY A 29 -12.95 21.44 34.75
C GLY A 29 -11.72 21.64 35.65
N LYS A 30 -11.92 21.77 36.98
CA LYS A 30 -10.81 21.78 37.95
C LYS A 30 -10.06 20.47 38.06
N ASN A 31 -10.70 19.34 37.71
CA ASN A 31 -10.04 18.05 37.66
C ASN A 31 -9.40 17.81 36.30
N ILE A 32 -9.96 18.40 35.22
CA ILE A 32 -9.42 18.41 33.88
C ILE A 32 -8.19 19.33 33.78
N THR A 33 -8.16 20.47 34.52
CA THR A 33 -6.98 21.33 34.58
C THR A 33 -5.83 20.62 35.32
N LYS A 34 -6.10 19.85 36.38
CA LYS A 34 -5.08 19.03 37.02
C LYS A 34 -4.56 17.88 36.16
N ALA A 35 -5.43 17.27 35.37
CA ALA A 35 -5.02 16.31 34.36
C ALA A 35 -4.29 16.98 33.19
N GLY A 36 -4.72 18.19 32.79
CA GLY A 36 -4.08 19.03 31.79
C GLY A 36 -2.68 19.51 32.19
N ASP A 37 -2.48 19.85 33.46
CA ASP A 37 -1.17 20.20 34.01
C ASP A 37 -0.21 19.00 34.09
N ALA A 38 -0.74 17.80 34.26
CA ALA A 38 0.04 16.57 34.19
C ALA A 38 0.42 16.24 32.72
N ILE A 39 -0.48 16.52 31.78
CA ILE A 39 -0.26 16.35 30.34
C ILE A 39 0.63 17.48 29.78
N SER A 40 0.53 18.71 30.28
CA SER A 40 1.35 19.85 29.82
C SER A 40 2.81 19.77 30.31
N LYS A 41 3.11 18.95 31.32
CA LYS A 41 4.51 18.59 31.66
C LYS A 41 5.15 17.63 30.67
N VAL A 42 4.34 16.98 29.82
CA VAL A 42 4.78 16.05 28.76
C VAL A 42 4.74 16.70 27.36
N GLY A 43 4.09 17.85 27.20
CA GLY A 43 3.90 18.48 25.88
C GLY A 43 3.84 20.00 25.89
N LYS A 44 4.99 20.70 26.06
CA LYS A 44 5.09 22.14 25.74
C LYS A 44 5.05 22.37 24.24
N GLY A 45 3.87 22.24 23.62
CA GLY A 45 3.73 22.48 22.16
C GLY A 45 2.30 22.61 21.63
N LEU A 46 1.29 22.37 22.46
CA LEU A 46 -0.10 22.34 21.98
C LEU A 46 -1.00 23.35 22.73
N THR A 47 -0.60 24.62 22.76
CA THR A 47 -1.47 25.68 23.22
C THR A 47 -1.44 26.83 22.22
N ALA A 48 -2.35 26.85 21.32
CA ALA A 48 -3.07 28.02 20.84
C ALA A 48 -4.05 27.63 19.74
N ALA A 49 -5.30 27.64 20.05
CA ALA A 49 -6.48 27.66 19.19
C ALA A 49 -7.45 26.48 19.31
N ILE A 50 -8.00 26.23 20.50
CA ILE A 50 -9.33 25.61 20.58
C ILE A 50 -10.11 26.24 21.74
N THR A 51 -10.68 27.39 21.51
CA THR A 51 -11.82 27.89 22.26
C THR A 51 -13.01 27.88 21.31
N MET A 52 -13.78 26.81 21.31
CA MET A 52 -15.13 26.76 20.73
C MET A 52 -16.09 25.95 21.60
N PRO A 53 -17.37 26.32 21.68
CA PRO A 53 -18.32 25.73 22.63
C PRO A 53 -18.81 24.38 22.12
N LEU A 54 -18.27 23.30 22.69
CA LEU A 54 -18.49 21.92 22.27
C LEU A 54 -19.08 21.08 23.41
N ALA A 55 -20.29 21.36 23.84
CA ALA A 55 -20.98 20.52 24.84
C ALA A 55 -21.48 19.16 24.31
N GLY A 56 -21.44 18.92 22.99
CA GLY A 56 -21.85 17.64 22.37
C GLY A 56 -20.73 16.83 21.73
N VAL A 57 -19.58 17.44 21.47
CA VAL A 57 -18.44 16.81 20.76
C VAL A 57 -17.39 16.25 21.73
N ALA A 58 -17.40 16.73 22.98
CA ALA A 58 -16.35 16.40 23.97
C ALA A 58 -16.24 14.91 24.32
N VAL A 59 -17.34 14.16 24.34
CA VAL A 59 -17.32 12.74 24.75
C VAL A 59 -16.78 11.85 23.62
N ALA A 60 -17.18 12.11 22.39
CA ALA A 60 -16.66 11.35 21.22
C ALA A 60 -15.19 11.67 20.96
N SER A 61 -14.79 12.93 21.12
CA SER A 61 -13.39 13.36 21.01
C SER A 61 -12.48 12.73 22.07
N VAL A 62 -12.92 12.64 23.33
CA VAL A 62 -12.11 12.03 24.40
C VAL A 62 -11.93 10.53 24.18
N GLN A 63 -12.96 9.83 23.66
CA GLN A 63 -12.83 8.39 23.35
C GLN A 63 -11.90 8.17 22.17
N ASN A 64 -11.96 9.01 21.15
CA ASN A 64 -11.07 8.92 19.98
C ASN A 64 -9.62 9.28 20.32
N PHE A 65 -9.39 10.32 21.14
CA PHE A 65 -8.04 10.64 21.63
C PHE A 65 -7.44 9.50 22.45
N GLY A 66 -8.24 8.84 23.29
CA GLY A 66 -7.79 7.69 24.07
C GLY A 66 -7.39 6.49 23.20
N SER A 67 -8.10 6.24 22.08
CA SER A 67 -7.77 5.17 21.15
C SER A 67 -6.50 5.45 20.37
N VAL A 68 -6.33 6.66 19.84
CA VAL A 68 -5.13 7.09 19.12
C VAL A 68 -3.90 7.07 20.01
N ASP A 69 -3.97 7.61 21.25
CA ASP A 69 -2.85 7.57 22.22
C ASP A 69 -2.44 6.13 22.54
N LYS A 70 -3.42 5.26 22.79
CA LYS A 70 -3.15 3.83 23.02
C LYS A 70 -2.46 3.18 21.82
N GLN A 71 -2.89 3.49 20.61
CA GLN A 71 -2.32 2.95 19.39
C GLN A 71 -0.89 3.45 19.17
N LEU A 72 -0.64 4.74 19.39
CA LEU A 72 0.70 5.32 19.29
C LEU A 72 1.67 4.73 20.32
N ARG A 73 1.22 4.47 21.55
CA ARG A 73 2.03 3.77 22.56
C ARG A 73 2.33 2.34 22.16
N LEU A 74 1.38 1.65 21.52
CA LEU A 74 1.60 0.30 21.00
C LEU A 74 2.63 0.32 19.85
N VAL A 75 2.54 1.29 18.94
CA VAL A 75 3.53 1.52 17.88
C VAL A 75 4.91 1.77 18.50
N GLN A 76 5.00 2.70 19.45
CA GLN A 76 6.24 3.01 20.17
C GLN A 76 6.86 1.77 20.82
N ALA A 77 6.06 1.00 21.55
CA ALA A 77 6.50 -0.21 22.21
C ALA A 77 6.94 -1.30 21.22
N THR A 78 6.22 -1.42 20.10
CA THR A 78 6.55 -2.41 19.05
C THR A 78 7.85 -2.07 18.34
N MET A 79 8.11 -0.78 18.10
CA MET A 79 9.34 -0.29 17.44
C MET A 79 10.52 -0.18 18.44
N GLY A 80 10.28 -0.18 19.73
CA GLY A 80 11.30 0.09 20.75
C GLY A 80 11.83 1.53 20.67
N SER A 81 11.00 2.47 20.17
CA SER A 81 11.45 3.84 19.92
C SER A 81 11.45 4.70 21.19
N THR A 82 12.33 5.69 21.21
CA THR A 82 12.40 6.70 22.27
C THR A 82 11.18 7.63 22.22
N ASN A 83 10.94 8.39 23.28
CA ASN A 83 9.86 9.37 23.32
C ASN A 83 10.04 10.47 22.23
N GLU A 84 11.27 10.86 21.92
CA GLU A 84 11.55 11.84 20.89
C GLU A 84 11.21 11.30 19.49
N GLU A 85 11.62 10.07 19.17
CA GLU A 85 11.30 9.41 17.90
C GLU A 85 9.79 9.19 17.75
N ALA A 86 9.10 8.77 18.82
CA ALA A 86 7.66 8.61 18.84
C ALA A 86 6.92 9.96 18.65
N SER A 87 7.45 11.06 19.20
CA SER A 87 6.89 12.40 18.96
C SER A 87 7.04 12.83 17.50
N LYS A 88 8.22 12.66 16.90
CA LYS A 88 8.45 12.97 15.49
C LYS A 88 7.55 12.14 14.58
N LEU A 89 7.40 10.85 14.87
CA LEU A 89 6.48 9.98 14.15
C LEU A 89 5.04 10.45 14.29
N SER A 90 4.58 10.79 15.50
CA SER A 90 3.23 11.33 15.74
C SER A 90 2.95 12.60 14.93
N ASP A 91 3.93 13.49 14.81
CA ASP A 91 3.78 14.72 14.01
C ASP A 91 3.74 14.42 12.48
N ALA A 92 4.52 13.44 12.02
CA ALA A 92 4.42 12.95 10.65
C ALA A 92 3.04 12.35 10.36
N LEU A 93 2.49 11.53 11.29
CA LEU A 93 1.16 10.94 11.16
C LEU A 93 0.05 12.00 11.13
N LYS A 94 0.13 13.03 11.99
CA LYS A 94 -0.82 14.15 11.96
C LYS A 94 -0.81 14.86 10.62
N THR A 95 0.39 15.13 10.09
CA THR A 95 0.54 15.79 8.80
C THR A 95 -0.01 14.93 7.67
N ALA A 96 0.29 13.63 7.66
CA ALA A 96 -0.18 12.69 6.66
C ALA A 96 -1.72 12.55 6.69
N ALA A 97 -2.31 12.37 7.87
CA ALA A 97 -3.76 12.28 8.05
C ALA A 97 -4.48 13.57 7.63
N ALA A 98 -3.96 14.74 8.02
CA ALA A 98 -4.56 16.03 7.64
C ALA A 98 -4.60 16.28 6.13
N ASN A 99 -3.68 15.68 5.38
CA ASN A 99 -3.57 15.80 3.93
C ASN A 99 -4.17 14.60 3.16
N SER A 100 -4.94 13.74 3.83
CA SER A 100 -5.54 12.55 3.23
C SER A 100 -7.02 12.42 3.58
N VAL A 101 -7.68 11.36 3.11
CA VAL A 101 -9.04 10.94 3.52
C VAL A 101 -9.05 10.11 4.80
N TYR A 102 -7.89 9.74 5.30
CA TYR A 102 -7.73 8.87 6.45
C TYR A 102 -7.62 9.64 7.75
N SER A 103 -8.19 9.09 8.83
CA SER A 103 -8.08 9.66 10.16
C SER A 103 -6.69 9.42 10.78
N MET A 104 -6.39 10.13 11.85
CA MET A 104 -5.18 9.88 12.66
C MET A 104 -5.15 8.44 13.21
N GLN A 105 -6.31 7.85 13.51
CA GLN A 105 -6.41 6.46 13.94
C GLN A 105 -5.98 5.51 12.82
N ASP A 106 -6.50 5.73 11.58
CA ASP A 106 -6.13 4.92 10.42
C ASP A 106 -4.63 5.00 10.12
N ALA A 107 -4.05 6.20 10.22
CA ALA A 107 -2.61 6.40 10.05
C ALA A 107 -1.79 5.69 11.15
N ALA A 108 -2.27 5.70 12.41
CA ALA A 108 -1.61 4.99 13.50
C ALA A 108 -1.71 3.47 13.34
N ASP A 109 -2.86 2.96 12.89
CA ASP A 109 -3.06 1.53 12.60
C ASP A 109 -2.18 1.06 11.44
N ALA A 110 -2.10 1.86 10.39
CA ALA A 110 -1.19 1.64 9.25
C ALA A 110 0.28 1.59 9.70
N THR A 111 0.67 2.50 10.57
CA THR A 111 2.02 2.55 11.14
C THR A 111 2.34 1.33 12.00
N LEU A 112 1.37 0.79 12.73
CA LEU A 112 1.56 -0.45 13.47
C LEU A 112 1.89 -1.63 12.53
N ASN A 113 1.34 -1.66 11.32
CA ASN A 113 1.71 -2.67 10.34
C ASN A 113 3.19 -2.55 9.93
N PHE A 114 3.71 -1.34 9.74
CA PHE A 114 5.14 -1.12 9.50
C PHE A 114 5.99 -1.53 10.70
N ALA A 115 5.55 -1.19 11.92
CA ALA A 115 6.23 -1.61 13.15
C ALA A 115 6.35 -3.14 13.25
N ARG A 116 5.26 -3.86 12.99
CA ARG A 116 5.24 -5.34 12.97
C ARG A 116 6.12 -5.95 11.89
N GLN A 117 6.31 -5.24 10.80
CA GLN A 117 7.27 -5.60 9.78
C GLN A 117 8.72 -5.28 10.16
N GLY A 118 8.97 -4.63 11.29
CA GLY A 118 10.29 -4.31 11.83
C GLY A 118 10.90 -3.02 11.26
N PHE A 119 10.08 -2.10 10.74
CA PHE A 119 10.52 -0.73 10.45
C PHE A 119 10.56 0.09 11.72
N ASN A 120 11.56 0.96 11.86
CA ASN A 120 11.68 1.89 12.97
C ASN A 120 10.81 3.15 12.76
N ALA A 121 10.77 4.04 13.74
CA ALA A 121 9.92 5.23 13.73
C ALA A 121 10.24 6.18 12.56
N ALA A 122 11.52 6.39 12.24
CA ALA A 122 11.93 7.24 11.13
C ALA A 122 11.51 6.64 9.78
N GLN A 123 11.75 5.36 9.59
CA GLN A 123 11.35 4.64 8.38
C GLN A 123 9.82 4.65 8.20
N ALA A 124 9.07 4.42 9.26
CA ALA A 124 7.61 4.47 9.19
C ALA A 124 7.09 5.89 8.88
N ALA A 125 7.75 6.93 9.37
CA ALA A 125 7.42 8.31 9.02
C ALA A 125 7.62 8.61 7.52
N ASP A 126 8.65 8.06 6.89
CA ASP A 126 8.88 8.19 5.44
C ASP A 126 7.79 7.46 4.63
N MET A 127 7.28 6.34 5.16
CA MET A 127 6.41 5.43 4.44
C MET A 127 4.91 5.75 4.56
N ILE A 128 4.48 6.48 5.61
CA ILE A 128 3.05 6.65 5.89
C ILE A 128 2.33 7.48 4.82
N THR A 129 2.86 8.63 4.43
CA THR A 129 2.24 9.48 3.41
C THR A 129 2.11 8.76 2.06
N PRO A 130 3.16 8.13 1.52
CA PRO A 130 3.04 7.31 0.31
C PRO A 130 2.00 6.19 0.42
N ALA A 131 1.89 5.54 1.58
CA ALA A 131 0.91 4.48 1.78
C ALA A 131 -0.53 5.00 1.80
N LEU A 132 -0.79 6.14 2.46
CA LEU A 132 -2.11 6.77 2.45
C LEU A 132 -2.51 7.22 1.04
N ASN A 133 -1.58 7.83 0.30
CA ASN A 133 -1.81 8.26 -1.08
C ASN A 133 -2.10 7.08 -2.00
N LEU A 134 -1.31 6.01 -1.91
CA LEU A 134 -1.52 4.80 -2.69
C LEU A 134 -2.87 4.15 -2.37
N ALA A 135 -3.22 4.04 -1.09
CA ALA A 135 -4.49 3.45 -0.68
C ALA A 135 -5.68 4.29 -1.15
N ALA A 136 -5.62 5.62 -0.98
CA ALA A 136 -6.64 6.54 -1.47
C ALA A 136 -6.73 6.49 -3.00
N GLY A 137 -5.62 6.69 -3.72
CA GLY A 137 -5.58 6.78 -5.17
C GLY A 137 -6.02 5.50 -5.88
N THR A 138 -5.79 4.33 -5.29
CA THR A 138 -6.17 3.04 -5.86
C THR A 138 -7.50 2.49 -5.34
N GLY A 139 -8.10 3.13 -4.33
CA GLY A 139 -9.28 2.62 -3.63
C GLY A 139 -9.03 1.32 -2.86
N SER A 140 -7.78 1.04 -2.52
CA SER A 140 -7.37 -0.21 -1.88
C SER A 140 -7.43 -0.11 -0.36
N ASN A 141 -7.55 -1.25 0.33
CA ASN A 141 -7.50 -1.28 1.79
C ASN A 141 -6.13 -0.82 2.30
N LEU A 142 -6.12 0.12 3.25
CA LEU A 142 -4.88 0.70 3.77
C LEU A 142 -3.97 -0.33 4.45
N SER A 143 -4.53 -1.32 5.15
CA SER A 143 -3.76 -2.41 5.77
C SER A 143 -3.05 -3.26 4.73
N ASP A 144 -3.71 -3.55 3.60
CA ASP A 144 -3.13 -4.32 2.50
C ASP A 144 -2.03 -3.53 1.80
N VAL A 145 -2.26 -2.23 1.58
CA VAL A 145 -1.26 -1.32 1.00
C VAL A 145 -0.01 -1.22 1.86
N THR A 146 -0.17 -1.00 3.18
CA THR A 146 0.99 -0.90 4.09
C THR A 146 1.77 -2.20 4.17
N SER A 147 1.05 -3.33 4.19
CA SER A 147 1.67 -4.66 4.18
C SER A 147 2.44 -4.89 2.88
N THR A 148 1.83 -4.56 1.75
CA THR A 148 2.41 -4.73 0.42
C THR A 148 3.64 -3.85 0.20
N LEU A 149 3.53 -2.55 0.52
CA LEU A 149 4.61 -1.58 0.35
C LEU A 149 5.84 -1.98 1.18
N GLY A 150 5.64 -2.27 2.47
CA GLY A 150 6.73 -2.65 3.35
C GLY A 150 7.40 -3.98 2.95
N ASN A 151 6.61 -5.00 2.59
CA ASN A 151 7.15 -6.28 2.13
C ASN A 151 7.91 -6.12 0.80
N THR A 152 7.42 -5.27 -0.11
CA THR A 152 8.08 -5.02 -1.39
C THR A 152 9.42 -4.31 -1.21
N LEU A 153 9.47 -3.24 -0.40
CA LEU A 153 10.73 -2.58 -0.07
C LEU A 153 11.77 -3.59 0.46
N LYS A 154 11.37 -4.46 1.38
CA LYS A 154 12.26 -5.52 1.90
C LYS A 154 12.67 -6.54 0.83
N ALA A 155 11.72 -7.01 0.03
CA ALA A 155 12.00 -8.00 -1.01
C ALA A 155 13.03 -7.49 -2.02
N PHE A 156 12.93 -6.22 -2.40
CA PHE A 156 13.88 -5.57 -3.31
C PHE A 156 15.07 -4.92 -2.59
N GLY A 157 15.11 -4.93 -1.24
CA GLY A 157 16.17 -4.32 -0.43
C GLY A 157 16.25 -2.81 -0.62
N ALA A 158 15.10 -2.19 -0.84
CA ALA A 158 14.95 -0.76 -0.98
C ALA A 158 14.87 -0.08 0.40
N ASP A 159 15.41 1.13 0.50
CA ASP A 159 15.31 1.96 1.69
C ASP A 159 13.92 2.60 1.81
N SER A 160 13.50 2.98 3.05
CA SER A 160 12.21 3.63 3.31
C SER A 160 12.04 4.96 2.56
N SER A 161 13.13 5.67 2.28
CA SER A 161 13.13 6.88 1.47
C SER A 161 12.63 6.67 0.03
N GLN A 162 12.63 5.43 -0.46
CA GLN A 162 12.11 5.05 -1.76
C GLN A 162 10.60 4.73 -1.74
N ALA A 163 9.95 4.81 -0.58
CA ALA A 163 8.54 4.44 -0.44
C ALA A 163 7.61 5.20 -1.39
N THR A 164 7.86 6.50 -1.61
CA THR A 164 7.09 7.32 -2.58
C THR A 164 7.23 6.75 -3.98
N HIS A 165 8.44 6.46 -4.43
CA HIS A 165 8.68 5.90 -5.76
C HIS A 165 7.99 4.56 -5.94
N TYR A 166 8.10 3.65 -4.95
CA TYR A 166 7.40 2.36 -5.01
C TYR A 166 5.87 2.50 -4.98
N ALA A 167 5.34 3.44 -4.20
CA ALA A 167 3.90 3.73 -4.19
C ALA A 167 3.43 4.22 -5.57
N ASP A 168 4.19 5.09 -6.22
CA ASP A 168 3.92 5.55 -7.58
C ASP A 168 3.98 4.41 -8.60
N MET A 169 4.97 3.52 -8.49
CA MET A 169 5.07 2.32 -9.34
C MET A 169 3.87 1.38 -9.17
N PHE A 170 3.40 1.18 -7.94
CA PHE A 170 2.18 0.40 -7.66
C PHE A 170 0.94 1.04 -8.27
N ALA A 171 0.77 2.35 -8.07
CA ALA A 171 -0.33 3.11 -8.64
C ALA A 171 -0.34 3.03 -10.17
N LYS A 172 0.82 3.21 -10.81
CA LYS A 172 0.98 3.13 -12.24
C LYS A 172 0.73 1.73 -12.78
N ALA A 173 1.26 0.69 -12.13
CA ALA A 173 1.04 -0.69 -12.52
C ALA A 173 -0.45 -1.06 -12.48
N GLN A 174 -1.19 -0.64 -11.44
CA GLN A 174 -2.63 -0.84 -11.36
C GLN A 174 -3.39 -0.05 -12.44
N ALA A 175 -2.95 1.17 -12.75
CA ALA A 175 -3.65 2.03 -13.71
C ALA A 175 -3.53 1.56 -15.16
N GLN A 176 -2.45 0.86 -15.51
CA GLN A 176 -2.17 0.48 -16.91
C GLN A 176 -2.25 -1.03 -17.20
N ALA A 177 -2.55 -1.85 -16.19
CA ALA A 177 -2.57 -3.30 -16.33
C ALA A 177 -3.83 -3.89 -15.67
N ASN A 178 -4.27 -5.05 -16.15
CA ASN A 178 -5.42 -5.76 -15.58
C ASN A 178 -5.04 -6.44 -14.25
N THR A 179 -4.80 -5.62 -13.24
CA THR A 179 -4.42 -6.06 -11.90
C THR A 179 -4.88 -5.05 -10.85
N ASN A 180 -4.67 -5.37 -9.58
CA ASN A 180 -4.91 -4.50 -8.42
C ASN A 180 -3.79 -4.67 -7.39
N ILE A 181 -3.83 -3.87 -6.32
CA ILE A 181 -2.81 -3.94 -5.26
C ILE A 181 -2.66 -5.35 -4.67
N GLN A 182 -3.76 -6.09 -4.50
CA GLN A 182 -3.70 -7.45 -3.99
C GLN A 182 -2.96 -8.40 -4.95
N GLY A 183 -3.25 -8.31 -6.25
CA GLY A 183 -2.54 -9.10 -7.26
C GLY A 183 -1.06 -8.77 -7.33
N LEU A 184 -0.70 -7.48 -7.29
CA LEU A 184 0.68 -7.04 -7.21
C LEU A 184 1.35 -7.52 -5.91
N SER A 185 0.63 -7.49 -4.77
CA SER A 185 1.11 -8.02 -3.50
C SER A 185 1.45 -9.51 -3.58
N ASP A 186 0.56 -10.31 -4.17
CA ASP A 186 0.78 -11.74 -4.33
C ASP A 186 1.99 -12.02 -5.22
N MET A 187 2.14 -11.27 -6.31
CA MET A 187 3.32 -11.37 -7.19
C MET A 187 4.60 -11.05 -6.42
N MET A 188 4.66 -9.93 -5.71
CA MET A 188 5.85 -9.51 -4.97
C MET A 188 6.20 -10.48 -3.85
N ARG A 189 5.20 -10.99 -3.12
CA ARG A 189 5.38 -11.94 -2.02
C ARG A 189 5.95 -13.29 -2.49
N VAL A 190 5.52 -13.79 -3.65
CA VAL A 190 5.90 -15.12 -4.13
C VAL A 190 7.13 -15.07 -5.03
N ALA A 191 7.21 -14.10 -5.94
CA ALA A 191 8.26 -14.03 -6.95
C ALA A 191 9.30 -12.93 -6.72
N GLY A 192 9.03 -11.95 -5.83
CA GLY A 192 9.86 -10.75 -5.67
C GLY A 192 11.32 -11.04 -5.33
N SER A 193 11.57 -11.91 -4.35
CA SER A 193 12.93 -12.27 -3.94
C SER A 193 13.69 -13.02 -5.04
N THR A 194 13.02 -13.93 -5.74
CA THR A 194 13.62 -14.66 -6.87
C THR A 194 13.91 -13.72 -8.03
N ALA A 195 12.97 -12.83 -8.39
CA ALA A 195 13.14 -11.84 -9.42
C ALA A 195 14.35 -10.94 -9.14
N LYS A 196 14.45 -10.39 -7.93
CA LYS A 196 15.62 -9.62 -7.51
C LYS A 196 16.93 -10.39 -7.66
N THR A 197 16.96 -11.66 -7.24
CA THR A 197 18.16 -12.49 -7.32
C THR A 197 18.63 -12.69 -8.76
N VAL A 198 17.71 -12.75 -9.71
CA VAL A 198 18.02 -12.89 -11.14
C VAL A 198 18.14 -11.54 -11.87
N GLY A 199 18.10 -10.42 -11.15
CA GLY A 199 18.29 -9.08 -11.70
C GLY A 199 17.03 -8.43 -12.29
N TRP A 200 15.84 -8.99 -12.05
CA TRP A 200 14.58 -8.39 -12.47
C TRP A 200 14.06 -7.40 -11.43
N SER A 201 13.43 -6.35 -11.91
CA SER A 201 12.90 -5.24 -11.10
C SER A 201 11.45 -5.45 -10.67
N PHE A 202 10.97 -4.54 -9.82
CA PHE A 202 9.54 -4.44 -9.50
C PHE A 202 8.67 -4.26 -10.76
N SER A 203 9.09 -3.39 -11.68
CA SER A 203 8.36 -3.09 -12.91
C SER A 203 8.25 -4.30 -13.83
N ASP A 204 9.28 -5.14 -13.91
CA ASP A 204 9.20 -6.41 -14.63
C ASP A 204 8.07 -7.30 -14.08
N LEU A 205 7.97 -7.41 -12.76
CA LEU A 205 6.90 -8.17 -12.11
C LEU A 205 5.53 -7.51 -12.25
N GLY A 206 5.47 -6.18 -12.17
CA GLY A 206 4.23 -5.41 -12.36
C GLY A 206 3.62 -5.65 -13.75
N VAL A 207 4.44 -5.56 -14.79
CA VAL A 207 4.03 -5.84 -16.18
C VAL A 207 3.56 -7.28 -16.34
N LEU A 208 4.31 -8.25 -15.80
CA LEU A 208 3.93 -9.67 -15.89
C LEU A 208 2.65 -9.99 -15.10
N THR A 209 2.40 -9.29 -13.99
CA THR A 209 1.12 -9.43 -13.26
C THR A 209 -0.05 -9.02 -14.14
N GLY A 210 0.09 -7.91 -14.85
CA GLY A 210 -0.92 -7.48 -15.83
C GLY A 210 -1.10 -8.47 -16.97
N ALA A 211 -0.01 -8.97 -17.57
CA ALA A 211 -0.06 -9.95 -18.63
C ALA A 211 -0.75 -11.26 -18.20
N PHE A 212 -0.55 -11.71 -16.98
CA PHE A 212 -1.32 -12.83 -16.42
C PHE A 212 -2.80 -12.49 -16.22
N GLY A 213 -3.10 -11.29 -15.73
CA GLY A 213 -4.48 -10.80 -15.57
C GLY A 213 -5.23 -10.75 -16.90
N ASP A 214 -4.60 -10.27 -17.97
CA ASP A 214 -5.16 -10.22 -19.31
C ASP A 214 -5.43 -11.63 -19.88
N ALA A 215 -4.63 -12.61 -19.48
CA ALA A 215 -4.84 -14.01 -19.81
C ALA A 215 -5.85 -14.72 -18.88
N GLY A 216 -6.50 -14.02 -17.95
CA GLY A 216 -7.43 -14.59 -17.00
C GLY A 216 -6.78 -15.46 -15.91
N ILE A 217 -5.48 -15.31 -15.68
CA ILE A 217 -4.71 -16.06 -14.69
C ILE A 217 -4.62 -15.24 -13.40
N ALA A 218 -5.03 -15.82 -12.28
CA ALA A 218 -4.90 -15.18 -10.98
C ALA A 218 -3.44 -14.83 -10.67
N ALA A 219 -3.21 -13.66 -10.10
CA ALA A 219 -1.85 -13.16 -9.83
C ALA A 219 -1.02 -14.12 -8.95
N SER A 220 -1.63 -14.78 -7.96
CA SER A 220 -0.97 -15.79 -7.12
C SER A 220 -0.49 -17.01 -7.92
N ASP A 221 -1.28 -17.41 -8.92
CA ASP A 221 -0.93 -18.52 -9.81
C ASP A 221 0.17 -18.11 -10.80
N GLY A 222 0.07 -16.91 -11.37
CA GLY A 222 1.10 -16.31 -12.20
C GLY A 222 2.42 -16.16 -11.47
N ALA A 223 2.37 -15.68 -10.23
CA ALA A 223 3.54 -15.55 -9.35
C ALA A 223 4.23 -16.90 -9.09
N THR A 224 3.43 -17.94 -8.81
CA THR A 224 3.95 -19.31 -8.62
C THR A 224 4.57 -19.83 -9.91
N ALA A 225 3.94 -19.60 -11.06
CA ALA A 225 4.47 -19.99 -12.35
C ALA A 225 5.79 -19.29 -12.65
N LEU A 226 5.85 -17.97 -12.41
CA LEU A 226 7.04 -17.17 -12.63
C LEU A 226 8.18 -17.63 -11.73
N ASN A 227 7.95 -17.72 -10.42
CA ASN A 227 8.95 -18.16 -9.44
C ASN A 227 9.52 -19.54 -9.82
N THR A 228 8.64 -20.51 -10.08
CA THR A 228 9.05 -21.87 -10.48
C THR A 228 9.81 -21.88 -11.79
N GLY A 229 9.34 -21.11 -12.79
CA GLY A 229 9.96 -21.04 -14.10
C GLY A 229 11.34 -20.41 -14.06
N LEU A 230 11.52 -19.31 -13.33
CA LEU A 230 12.84 -18.68 -13.13
C LEU A 230 13.83 -19.63 -12.48
N MET A 231 13.41 -20.37 -11.44
CA MET A 231 14.25 -21.37 -10.78
C MET A 231 14.62 -22.52 -11.73
N ARG A 232 13.68 -22.95 -12.58
CA ARG A 232 13.94 -24.03 -13.55
C ARG A 232 14.81 -23.56 -14.72
N LEU A 233 14.75 -22.31 -15.11
CA LEU A 233 15.68 -21.71 -16.07
C LEU A 233 17.08 -21.58 -15.50
N ALA A 234 17.22 -21.25 -14.21
CA ALA A 234 18.50 -21.16 -13.52
C ALA A 234 19.15 -22.53 -13.29
N SER A 235 18.35 -23.58 -13.11
CA SER A 235 18.82 -24.95 -12.91
C SER A 235 17.96 -25.94 -13.71
N PRO A 236 18.14 -26.00 -15.04
CA PRO A 236 17.29 -26.80 -15.90
C PRO A 236 17.58 -28.31 -15.72
N SER A 237 16.53 -29.11 -15.77
CA SER A 237 16.68 -30.58 -15.92
C SER A 237 17.26 -30.89 -17.31
N ARG A 238 17.81 -32.10 -17.46
CA ARG A 238 18.32 -32.54 -18.78
C ARG A 238 17.30 -32.40 -19.90
N GLN A 239 16.02 -32.68 -19.61
CA GLN A 239 14.94 -32.55 -20.58
C GLN A 239 14.66 -31.09 -20.92
N ALA A 240 14.69 -30.19 -19.91
CA ALA A 240 14.53 -28.74 -20.10
C ALA A 240 15.68 -28.17 -20.93
N GLU A 241 16.92 -28.54 -20.60
CA GLU A 241 18.12 -28.12 -21.32
C GLU A 241 18.08 -28.56 -22.80
N ALA A 242 17.75 -29.82 -23.07
CA ALA A 242 17.59 -30.33 -24.41
C ALA A 242 16.50 -29.58 -25.20
N SER A 243 15.38 -29.25 -24.54
CA SER A 243 14.29 -28.46 -25.16
C SER A 243 14.73 -27.03 -25.45
N LEU A 244 15.36 -26.33 -24.51
CA LEU A 244 15.90 -24.98 -24.71
C LEU A 244 16.90 -24.94 -25.87
N LYS A 245 17.83 -25.91 -25.92
CA LYS A 245 18.82 -26.02 -26.99
C LYS A 245 18.18 -26.29 -28.35
N ARG A 246 17.21 -27.18 -28.43
CA ARG A 246 16.46 -27.47 -29.66
C ARG A 246 15.73 -26.24 -30.20
N LEU A 247 15.20 -25.41 -29.32
CA LEU A 247 14.46 -24.20 -29.65
C LEU A 247 15.36 -22.98 -29.86
N GLY A 248 16.68 -23.11 -29.69
CA GLY A 248 17.63 -21.99 -29.81
C GLY A 248 17.48 -20.96 -28.71
N ILE A 249 16.86 -21.32 -27.57
CA ILE A 249 16.59 -20.41 -26.46
C ILE A 249 17.77 -20.44 -25.49
N SER A 250 18.41 -19.29 -25.29
CA SER A 250 19.35 -19.03 -24.22
C SER A 250 18.73 -18.08 -23.21
N ALA A 251 18.40 -18.57 -22.02
CA ALA A 251 17.85 -17.77 -20.94
C ALA A 251 18.89 -16.82 -20.31
N PHE A 252 20.18 -17.15 -20.45
CA PHE A 252 21.28 -16.38 -19.88
C PHE A 252 22.10 -15.70 -20.98
N ASP A 253 22.73 -14.57 -20.64
CA ASP A 253 23.70 -13.89 -21.50
C ASP A 253 25.10 -14.57 -21.43
N ALA A 254 26.05 -14.00 -22.16
CA ALA A 254 27.43 -14.50 -22.19
C ALA A 254 28.17 -14.36 -20.83
N ASN A 255 27.68 -13.51 -19.94
CA ASN A 255 28.24 -13.28 -18.62
C ASN A 255 27.60 -14.18 -17.53
N GLY A 256 26.60 -14.99 -17.91
CA GLY A 256 25.86 -15.84 -16.97
C GLY A 256 24.73 -15.11 -16.21
N ASN A 257 24.35 -13.90 -16.60
CA ASN A 257 23.22 -13.21 -16.05
C ASN A 257 21.94 -13.62 -16.77
N LEU A 258 20.83 -13.76 -16.02
CA LEU A 258 19.53 -13.95 -16.64
C LEU A 258 19.23 -12.71 -17.52
N ARG A 259 18.72 -12.96 -18.70
CA ARG A 259 18.33 -11.89 -19.63
C ARG A 259 17.24 -11.00 -19.04
N SER A 260 17.16 -9.76 -19.50
CA SER A 260 16.04 -8.88 -19.14
C SER A 260 14.70 -9.55 -19.45
N MET A 261 13.66 -9.20 -18.71
CA MET A 261 12.33 -9.81 -18.88
C MET A 261 11.83 -9.72 -20.33
N PRO A 262 11.88 -8.56 -21.02
CA PRO A 262 11.42 -8.48 -22.40
C PRO A 262 12.26 -9.31 -23.38
N ASP A 263 13.59 -9.36 -23.22
CA ASP A 263 14.47 -10.19 -24.08
C ASP A 263 14.19 -11.69 -23.87
N LEU A 264 14.02 -12.13 -22.61
CA LEU A 264 13.71 -13.54 -22.35
C LEU A 264 12.35 -13.94 -22.96
N ILE A 265 11.30 -13.11 -22.78
CA ILE A 265 9.99 -13.39 -23.38
C ILE A 265 10.06 -13.40 -24.90
N SER A 266 10.78 -12.45 -25.51
CA SER A 266 10.99 -12.42 -26.98
C SER A 266 11.64 -13.72 -27.49
N ARG A 267 12.67 -14.20 -26.83
CA ARG A 267 13.36 -15.46 -27.20
C ARG A 267 12.46 -16.68 -27.06
N LEU A 268 11.66 -16.69 -26.00
CA LEU A 268 10.65 -17.74 -25.83
C LEU A 268 9.62 -17.68 -26.98
N GLN A 269 9.08 -16.51 -27.30
CA GLN A 269 8.15 -16.32 -28.41
C GLN A 269 8.74 -16.80 -29.75
N GLN A 270 9.97 -16.39 -30.05
CA GLN A 270 10.67 -16.79 -31.27
C GLN A 270 10.90 -18.32 -31.34
N GLY A 271 11.38 -18.92 -30.24
CA GLY A 271 11.66 -20.36 -30.19
C GLY A 271 10.38 -21.21 -30.31
N PHE A 272 9.24 -20.68 -29.86
CA PHE A 272 7.97 -21.41 -29.90
C PHE A 272 7.15 -21.15 -31.15
N SER A 273 7.44 -20.10 -31.96
CA SER A 273 6.61 -19.64 -33.08
C SER A 273 6.44 -20.65 -34.21
N GLY A 274 7.38 -21.55 -34.40
CA GLY A 274 7.34 -22.55 -35.48
C GLY A 274 6.79 -23.92 -35.05
N LEU A 275 6.32 -24.06 -33.80
CA LEU A 275 5.88 -25.32 -33.24
C LEU A 275 4.38 -25.54 -33.41
N SER A 276 3.95 -26.78 -33.61
CA SER A 276 2.55 -27.17 -33.43
C SER A 276 2.09 -26.99 -31.97
N GLN A 277 0.78 -26.94 -31.74
CA GLN A 277 0.23 -26.80 -30.36
C GLN A 277 0.70 -27.92 -29.44
N GLU A 278 0.78 -29.17 -29.91
CA GLU A 278 1.27 -30.30 -29.16
C GLU A 278 2.74 -30.11 -28.76
N GLU A 279 3.59 -29.70 -29.72
CA GLU A 279 5.01 -29.44 -29.47
C GLU A 279 5.22 -28.26 -28.52
N GLN A 280 4.43 -27.20 -28.64
CA GLN A 280 4.46 -26.06 -27.72
C GLN A 280 4.17 -26.49 -26.28
N LEU A 281 3.08 -27.25 -26.08
CA LEU A 281 2.73 -27.74 -24.74
C LEU A 281 3.78 -28.71 -24.18
N ALA A 282 4.31 -29.59 -25.02
CA ALA A 282 5.36 -30.54 -24.62
C ALA A 282 6.65 -29.80 -24.23
N ALA A 283 7.07 -28.81 -25.02
CA ALA A 283 8.24 -27.99 -24.74
C ALA A 283 8.06 -27.15 -23.47
N ALA A 284 6.91 -26.48 -23.32
CA ALA A 284 6.59 -25.71 -22.13
C ALA A 284 6.56 -26.59 -20.87
N ALA A 285 5.98 -27.78 -20.96
CA ALA A 285 5.96 -28.74 -19.85
C ALA A 285 7.38 -29.26 -19.48
N ALA A 286 8.24 -29.46 -20.47
CA ALA A 286 9.63 -29.86 -20.24
C ALA A 286 10.43 -28.74 -19.56
N ILE A 287 10.30 -27.48 -20.02
CA ILE A 287 11.05 -26.32 -19.53
C ILE A 287 10.51 -25.86 -18.18
N PHE A 288 9.22 -25.55 -18.10
CA PHE A 288 8.60 -24.90 -16.93
C PHE A 288 7.92 -25.87 -15.96
N GLY A 289 7.73 -27.11 -16.35
CA GLY A 289 6.97 -28.13 -15.61
C GLY A 289 5.50 -28.16 -16.00
N LYS A 290 4.92 -29.36 -15.93
CA LYS A 290 3.53 -29.64 -16.39
C LYS A 290 2.49 -28.70 -15.79
N ASN A 291 2.59 -28.39 -14.50
CA ASN A 291 1.63 -27.55 -13.78
C ASN A 291 1.74 -26.05 -14.13
N GLN A 292 2.87 -25.63 -14.70
CA GLN A 292 3.10 -24.22 -15.04
C GLN A 292 3.12 -23.96 -16.56
N ALA A 293 3.09 -25.03 -17.35
CA ALA A 293 3.20 -24.94 -18.81
C ALA A 293 2.15 -23.99 -19.45
N SER A 294 0.88 -24.14 -19.07
CA SER A 294 -0.21 -23.31 -19.61
C SER A 294 -0.04 -21.82 -19.26
N LYS A 295 0.45 -21.50 -18.06
CA LYS A 295 0.66 -20.13 -17.60
C LYS A 295 1.83 -19.47 -18.34
N TRP A 296 2.92 -20.20 -18.55
CA TRP A 296 4.02 -19.74 -19.39
C TRP A 296 3.63 -19.61 -20.86
N MET A 297 2.77 -20.49 -21.37
CA MET A 297 2.22 -20.33 -22.71
C MET A 297 1.38 -19.06 -22.85
N ALA A 298 0.67 -18.63 -21.80
CA ALA A 298 -0.04 -17.36 -21.81
C ALA A 298 0.91 -16.16 -21.96
N LEU A 299 2.08 -16.17 -21.32
CA LEU A 299 3.11 -15.14 -21.53
C LEU A 299 3.76 -15.25 -22.91
N ILE A 300 4.05 -16.47 -23.37
CA ILE A 300 4.68 -16.72 -24.68
C ILE A 300 3.75 -16.27 -25.82
N ASN A 301 2.44 -16.47 -25.67
CA ASN A 301 1.45 -16.04 -26.67
C ASN A 301 0.89 -14.63 -26.37
N GLY A 302 1.40 -13.96 -25.36
CA GLY A 302 0.97 -12.65 -24.89
C GLY A 302 1.67 -11.49 -25.62
N PRO A 303 1.75 -10.31 -24.97
CA PRO A 303 2.36 -9.12 -25.55
C PRO A 303 3.82 -9.34 -25.98
N GLY A 304 4.20 -8.74 -27.08
CA GLY A 304 5.59 -8.78 -27.56
C GLY A 304 6.54 -7.96 -26.67
N ALA A 305 7.83 -8.20 -26.85
CA ALA A 305 8.89 -7.58 -26.04
C ALA A 305 8.85 -6.04 -26.04
N GLU A 306 8.54 -5.41 -27.17
CA GLU A 306 8.44 -3.95 -27.29
C GLU A 306 7.29 -3.40 -26.45
N THR A 307 6.12 -4.05 -26.45
CA THR A 307 4.99 -3.67 -25.60
C THR A 307 5.32 -3.85 -24.12
N LEU A 308 5.94 -4.97 -23.75
CA LEU A 308 6.37 -5.24 -22.37
C LEU A 308 7.40 -4.22 -21.91
N GLN A 309 8.36 -3.85 -22.78
CA GLN A 309 9.35 -2.83 -22.45
C GLN A 309 8.70 -1.45 -22.27
N GLY A 310 7.79 -1.05 -23.15
CA GLY A 310 7.07 0.22 -23.03
C GLY A 310 6.24 0.30 -21.75
N LEU A 311 5.55 -0.77 -21.36
CA LEU A 311 4.82 -0.83 -20.07
C LEU A 311 5.76 -0.74 -18.88
N LYS A 312 6.91 -1.43 -18.95
CA LYS A 312 7.95 -1.37 -17.92
C LYS A 312 8.49 0.05 -17.77
N ASP A 313 8.86 0.70 -18.87
CA ASP A 313 9.39 2.06 -18.86
C ASP A 313 8.38 3.06 -18.27
N ASN A 314 7.09 2.86 -18.53
CA ASN A 314 6.03 3.65 -17.91
C ASN A 314 5.93 3.47 -16.39
N ILE A 315 6.22 2.27 -15.87
CA ILE A 315 6.24 2.01 -14.42
C ILE A 315 7.55 2.55 -13.80
N ASP A 316 8.68 2.44 -14.50
CA ASP A 316 9.97 2.91 -13.99
C ASP A 316 10.06 4.45 -13.95
N ASN A 317 9.42 5.14 -14.90
CA ASN A 317 9.47 6.60 -15.05
C ASN A 317 8.28 7.32 -14.39
N VAL A 318 7.94 6.92 -13.17
CA VAL A 318 6.86 7.55 -12.39
C VAL A 318 7.38 8.63 -11.44
N ASN A 319 6.55 9.66 -11.22
CA ASN A 319 6.79 10.69 -10.23
C ASN A 319 5.46 11.32 -9.80
N GLY A 320 5.05 11.10 -8.56
CA GLY A 320 3.83 11.66 -7.99
C GLY A 320 2.52 10.97 -8.39
N THR A 321 2.56 9.83 -9.08
CA THR A 321 1.35 9.14 -9.60
C THR A 321 0.36 8.78 -8.49
N ALA A 322 0.82 8.26 -7.36
CA ALA A 322 -0.05 7.90 -6.23
C ALA A 322 -0.71 9.14 -5.61
N GLN A 323 0.03 10.25 -5.51
CA GLN A 323 -0.50 11.52 -5.03
C GLN A 323 -1.53 12.11 -6.00
N GLU A 324 -1.23 12.14 -7.30
CA GLU A 324 -2.16 12.64 -8.32
C GLU A 324 -3.48 11.86 -8.34
N MET A 325 -3.43 10.54 -8.23
CA MET A 325 -4.62 9.69 -8.14
C MET A 325 -5.40 9.95 -6.84
N SER A 326 -4.72 10.15 -5.72
CA SER A 326 -5.33 10.53 -4.45
C SER A 326 -6.01 11.91 -4.55
N ASP A 327 -5.33 12.90 -5.12
CA ASP A 327 -5.85 14.26 -5.29
C ASP A 327 -7.06 14.29 -6.23
N ALA A 328 -7.08 13.49 -7.28
CA ALA A 328 -8.22 13.35 -8.18
C ALA A 328 -9.46 12.84 -7.43
N LEU A 329 -9.30 11.88 -6.52
CA LEU A 329 -10.40 11.42 -5.65
C LEU A 329 -10.82 12.48 -4.64
N LEU A 330 -9.87 13.21 -4.05
CA LEU A 330 -10.13 14.28 -3.09
C LEU A 330 -10.82 15.52 -3.72
N SER A 331 -10.61 15.77 -5.00
CA SER A 331 -11.22 16.90 -5.73
C SER A 331 -12.71 16.72 -5.98
N GLY A 332 -13.25 15.50 -5.87
CA GLY A 332 -14.67 15.21 -6.02
C GLY A 332 -15.50 15.57 -4.77
N VAL A 333 -16.81 15.73 -4.94
CA VAL A 333 -17.74 16.00 -3.82
C VAL A 333 -17.68 14.90 -2.75
N GLY A 334 -17.51 13.64 -3.18
CA GLY A 334 -17.33 12.50 -2.28
C GLY A 334 -16.06 12.61 -1.42
N GLY A 335 -14.94 12.95 -2.03
CA GLY A 335 -13.66 13.14 -1.33
C GLY A 335 -13.70 14.30 -0.33
N SER A 336 -14.37 15.39 -0.68
CA SER A 336 -14.59 16.52 0.25
C SER A 336 -15.42 16.12 1.47
N ILE A 337 -16.42 15.25 1.31
CA ILE A 337 -17.24 14.72 2.42
C ILE A 337 -16.41 13.76 3.28
N GLU A 338 -15.58 12.91 2.69
CA GLU A 338 -14.70 11.99 3.42
C GLU A 338 -13.63 12.74 4.21
N LYS A 339 -13.03 13.76 3.61
CA LYS A 339 -12.08 14.64 4.30
C LYS A 339 -12.72 15.35 5.49
N LEU A 340 -13.98 15.81 5.35
CA LEU A 340 -14.74 16.37 6.45
C LEU A 340 -15.06 15.36 7.55
N LYS A 341 -15.26 14.07 7.22
CA LYS A 341 -15.45 13.00 8.20
C LYS A 341 -14.17 12.67 8.93
N SER A 342 -13.03 12.61 8.24
CA SER A 342 -11.73 12.32 8.84
C SER A 342 -11.21 13.45 9.72
N THR A 343 -11.60 14.70 9.44
CA THR A 343 -11.22 15.90 10.23
C THR A 343 -12.09 16.09 11.48
N LYS A 344 -13.17 15.31 11.64
CA LYS A 344 -14.02 15.31 12.84
C LYS A 344 -13.45 14.42 13.93
N LEU A 345 -12.23 14.74 14.34
CA LEU A 345 -11.60 14.20 15.57
C LEU A 345 -11.62 15.25 16.66
#